data_1acbc5925fc68c092df7691cd4ec7116
#
_entry.id   1acbc5925fc68c092df7691cd4ec7116
#
_cell.length_a   1.000
_cell.length_b   1.000
_cell.length_c   1.000
_cell.angle_alpha   90.00
_cell.angle_beta   90.00
_cell.angle_gamma   90.00
#
_symmetry.space_group_name_H-M   'P 1'
#
loop_
_entity.id
_entity.type
_entity.pdbx_description
1 polymer ?
#
loop_
_entity_poly.entity_id
_entity_poly.type
_entity_poly.pdbx_seq_one_letter_code
_entity_poly.pdbx_strand_id
1 'polypeptide(L)'
;MADSSLSPTTEELSSFANTLADEARKIILPHWREPIEIISKLEYDRPQAESPVTIADQQAEKCMRRLIEDRYPTHGIYGEEYGQVRTDAEYVW
;
A
#
# COMPACT_ATOMS: atom_id res chain seq x y z
N MET A 1 27.42 -7.85 -14.12
CA MET A 1 27.09 -8.34 -13.22
C MET A 1 26.55 -7.52 -12.17
N ALA A 2 27.28 -6.78 -11.55
CA ALA A 2 26.78 -5.93 -10.52
C ALA A 2 25.69 -5.02 -11.03
N ASP A 3 25.80 -4.60 -12.24
CA ASP A 3 24.84 -3.66 -12.76
C ASP A 3 23.46 -4.19 -12.82
N SER A 4 23.28 -5.40 -13.26
CA SER A 4 21.94 -5.94 -13.40
C SER A 4 21.31 -6.17 -12.03
N SER A 5 22.11 -6.36 -11.00
CA SER A 5 21.54 -6.52 -9.69
C SER A 5 21.20 -5.18 -9.05
N LEU A 6 21.74 -4.08 -9.58
CA LEU A 6 21.48 -2.77 -9.01
C LEU A 6 20.25 -2.10 -9.60
N SER A 7 19.89 -2.47 -10.82
CA SER A 7 18.76 -1.83 -11.48
C SER A 7 17.75 -2.87 -11.91
N PRO A 8 16.60 -2.91 -11.28
CA PRO A 8 15.58 -3.85 -11.70
C PRO A 8 15.07 -3.51 -13.09
N THR A 9 14.66 -4.52 -13.81
CA THR A 9 14.10 -4.33 -15.14
C THR A 9 12.67 -3.83 -15.02
N THR A 10 12.16 -3.32 -16.14
CA THR A 10 10.78 -2.89 -16.19
C THR A 10 9.84 -4.06 -15.87
N GLU A 11 10.17 -5.25 -16.35
CA GLU A 11 9.34 -6.41 -16.05
C GLU A 11 9.36 -6.75 -14.58
N GLU A 12 10.50 -6.63 -13.95
CA GLU A 12 10.57 -6.89 -12.51
C GLU A 12 9.75 -5.89 -11.72
N LEU A 13 9.86 -4.63 -12.08
CA LEU A 13 9.09 -3.59 -11.39
C LEU A 13 7.61 -3.78 -11.63
N SER A 14 7.22 -4.10 -12.85
CA SER A 14 5.83 -4.32 -13.20
C SER A 14 5.26 -5.53 -12.46
N SER A 15 6.02 -6.59 -12.40
CA SER A 15 5.61 -7.79 -11.69
C SER A 15 5.45 -7.51 -10.21
N PHE A 16 6.37 -6.74 -9.65
CA PHE A 16 6.28 -6.40 -8.24
C PHE A 16 5.08 -5.49 -7.97
N ALA A 17 4.79 -4.56 -8.87
CA ALA A 17 3.61 -3.71 -8.73
C ALA A 17 2.34 -4.56 -8.70
N ASN A 18 2.27 -5.59 -9.54
CA ASN A 18 1.14 -6.50 -9.52
C ASN A 18 1.05 -7.25 -8.21
N THR A 19 2.18 -7.65 -7.65
CA THR A 19 2.19 -8.30 -6.35
C THR A 19 1.66 -7.37 -5.28
N LEU A 20 2.09 -6.11 -5.30
CA LEU A 20 1.59 -5.14 -4.33
C LEU A 20 0.07 -5.00 -4.45
N ALA A 21 -0.43 -4.90 -5.67
CA ALA A 21 -1.86 -4.76 -5.89
C ALA A 21 -2.62 -5.98 -5.40
N ASP A 22 -2.08 -7.17 -5.65
CA ASP A 22 -2.73 -8.40 -5.22
C ASP A 22 -2.79 -8.50 -3.70
N GLU A 23 -1.71 -8.16 -3.03
CA GLU A 23 -1.68 -8.24 -1.58
C GLU A 23 -2.59 -7.19 -0.96
N ALA A 24 -2.60 -6.00 -1.53
CA ALA A 24 -3.50 -4.96 -1.05
C ALA A 24 -4.96 -5.38 -1.22
N ARG A 25 -5.27 -6.02 -2.35
CA ARG A 25 -6.62 -6.45 -2.60
C ARG A 25 -7.09 -7.48 -1.58
N LYS A 26 -6.21 -8.38 -1.18
CA LYS A 26 -6.57 -9.36 -0.17
C LYS A 26 -6.97 -8.72 1.14
N ILE A 27 -6.37 -7.58 1.44
CA ILE A 27 -6.70 -6.86 2.66
C ILE A 27 -7.99 -6.08 2.50
N ILE A 28 -8.17 -5.46 1.35
CA ILE A 28 -9.29 -4.54 1.14
C ILE A 28 -10.60 -5.26 0.90
N LEU A 29 -10.59 -6.37 0.15
CA LEU A 29 -11.82 -7.05 -0.22
C LEU A 29 -12.72 -7.44 0.95
N PRO A 30 -12.18 -7.98 2.05
CA PRO A 30 -13.07 -8.32 3.17
C PRO A 30 -13.84 -7.13 3.69
N HIS A 31 -13.22 -5.94 3.65
CA HIS A 31 -13.91 -4.75 4.13
C HIS A 31 -14.99 -4.29 3.17
N TRP A 32 -14.80 -4.56 1.88
CA TRP A 32 -15.79 -4.20 0.88
C TRP A 32 -17.05 -5.04 1.00
N ARG A 33 -16.96 -6.20 1.63
CA ARG A 33 -18.12 -7.08 1.79
C ARG A 33 -18.96 -6.74 3.00
N GLU A 34 -18.49 -5.78 3.80
CA GLU A 34 -19.25 -5.35 4.95
C GLU A 34 -20.40 -4.45 4.51
N PRO A 35 -21.43 -4.32 5.33
CA PRO A 35 -22.56 -3.46 4.96
C PRO A 35 -22.15 -1.99 5.03
N ILE A 36 -21.67 -1.50 3.93
CA ILE A 36 -21.04 -0.19 3.86
C ILE A 36 -22.00 0.92 4.21
N GLU A 37 -23.26 0.77 3.86
CA GLU A 37 -24.23 1.83 4.14
C GLU A 37 -24.38 2.06 5.63
N ILE A 38 -24.43 1.00 6.39
CA ILE A 38 -24.56 1.11 7.83
C ILE A 38 -23.31 1.76 8.40
N ILE A 39 -22.18 1.37 7.87
CA ILE A 39 -20.92 1.92 8.32
C ILE A 39 -20.85 3.41 8.06
N SER A 40 -21.30 3.84 6.91
CA SER A 40 -21.32 5.26 6.58
C SER A 40 -22.16 6.05 7.55
N LYS A 41 -23.31 5.51 7.91
CA LYS A 41 -24.15 6.19 8.87
C LYS A 41 -23.48 6.33 10.22
N LEU A 42 -22.81 5.29 10.65
CA LEU A 42 -22.10 5.33 11.91
C LEU A 42 -20.99 6.36 11.89
N GLU A 43 -20.35 6.52 10.76
CA GLU A 43 -19.30 7.51 10.64
C GLU A 43 -19.84 8.93 10.81
N TYR A 44 -21.00 9.18 10.29
CA TYR A 44 -21.62 10.47 10.46
C TYR A 44 -21.84 10.79 11.91
N ASP A 45 -22.29 9.80 12.67
CA ASP A 45 -22.62 10.01 14.06
C ASP A 45 -21.39 9.96 14.95
N ARG A 46 -20.31 9.40 14.45
CA ARG A 46 -19.10 9.25 15.26
C ARG A 46 -17.87 9.64 14.46
N PRO A 47 -17.68 10.93 14.27
CA PRO A 47 -16.59 11.39 13.42
C PRO A 47 -15.19 11.01 13.92
N GLN A 48 -15.03 10.71 15.19
CA GLN A 48 -13.72 10.27 15.68
C GLN A 48 -13.43 8.83 15.39
N ALA A 49 -14.43 8.02 15.07
CA ALA A 49 -14.22 6.61 14.80
C ALA A 49 -13.72 6.45 13.37
N GLU A 50 -12.68 5.66 13.20
CA GLU A 50 -12.18 5.39 11.87
C GLU A 50 -13.11 4.43 11.17
N SER A 51 -13.35 4.70 9.88
CA SER A 51 -14.18 3.81 9.09
C SER A 51 -13.42 2.54 8.77
N PRO A 52 -14.14 1.45 8.48
CA PRO A 52 -13.48 0.25 8.00
C PRO A 52 -12.70 0.48 6.71
N VAL A 53 -13.16 1.42 5.87
CA VAL A 53 -12.42 1.74 4.65
C VAL A 53 -11.08 2.36 5.00
N THR A 54 -11.08 3.30 5.96
CA THR A 54 -9.84 3.93 6.40
C THR A 54 -8.89 2.90 6.99
N ILE A 55 -9.42 1.99 7.80
CA ILE A 55 -8.61 0.93 8.39
C ILE A 55 -8.03 0.05 7.31
N ALA A 56 -8.83 -0.30 6.31
CA ALA A 56 -8.36 -1.12 5.21
C ALA A 56 -7.24 -0.43 4.45
N ASP A 57 -7.40 0.86 4.19
CA ASP A 57 -6.37 1.61 3.49
C ASP A 57 -5.07 1.64 4.27
N GLN A 58 -5.15 1.83 5.58
CA GLN A 58 -3.96 1.85 6.41
C GLN A 58 -3.26 0.50 6.42
N GLN A 59 -4.03 -0.57 6.54
CA GLN A 59 -3.45 -1.89 6.56
C GLN A 59 -2.85 -2.26 5.21
N ALA A 60 -3.51 -1.86 4.13
CA ALA A 60 -2.99 -2.13 2.80
C ALA A 60 -1.67 -1.40 2.59
N GLU A 61 -1.60 -0.15 3.00
CA GLU A 61 -0.35 0.60 2.85
C GLU A 61 0.76 0.00 3.69
N LYS A 62 0.47 -0.41 4.92
CA LYS A 62 1.47 -1.05 5.76
C LYS A 62 2.01 -2.30 5.09
N CYS A 63 1.13 -3.10 4.52
CA CYS A 63 1.53 -4.33 3.86
C CYS A 63 2.43 -4.02 2.66
N MET A 64 2.01 -3.08 1.83
CA MET A 64 2.79 -2.73 0.66
C MET A 64 4.15 -2.16 1.03
N ARG A 65 4.19 -1.32 2.07
CA ARG A 65 5.47 -0.75 2.52
C ARG A 65 6.41 -1.85 2.99
N ARG A 66 5.90 -2.84 3.70
CA ARG A 66 6.74 -3.93 4.15
C ARG A 66 7.32 -4.70 2.98
N LEU A 67 6.49 -4.97 1.98
CA LEU A 67 6.95 -5.68 0.80
C LEU A 67 8.02 -4.88 0.05
N ILE A 68 7.81 -3.58 -0.07
CA ILE A 68 8.79 -2.72 -0.73
C ILE A 68 10.10 -2.69 0.05
N GLU A 69 10.02 -2.53 1.36
CA GLU A 69 11.24 -2.48 2.18
C GLU A 69 12.01 -3.78 2.11
N ASP A 70 11.29 -4.91 2.04
CA ASP A 70 11.95 -6.20 1.97
C ASP A 70 12.59 -6.42 0.60
N ARG A 71 11.90 -6.03 -0.45
CA ARG A 71 12.35 -6.33 -1.80
C ARG A 71 13.29 -5.27 -2.35
N TYR A 72 12.99 -4.00 -2.09
CA TYR A 72 13.76 -2.88 -2.62
C TYR A 72 14.03 -1.86 -1.51
N PRO A 73 14.91 -2.18 -0.57
CA PRO A 73 15.08 -1.31 0.60
C PRO A 73 15.65 0.07 0.27
N THR A 74 16.23 0.25 -0.91
CA THR A 74 16.76 1.55 -1.29
C THR A 74 15.76 2.39 -2.06
N HIS A 75 14.61 1.82 -2.41
CA HIS A 75 13.60 2.58 -3.13
C HIS A 75 12.83 3.48 -2.18
N GLY A 76 12.23 4.53 -2.73
CA GLY A 76 11.41 5.42 -1.94
C GLY A 76 9.97 4.97 -1.91
N ILE A 77 9.22 5.57 -0.99
CA ILE A 77 7.80 5.31 -0.85
C ILE A 77 7.11 6.64 -0.61
N TYR A 78 6.05 6.88 -1.37
CA TYR A 78 5.22 8.07 -1.19
C TYR A 78 3.83 7.58 -0.82
N GLY A 79 3.53 7.56 0.46
CA GLY A 79 2.29 7.01 0.94
C GLY A 79 1.40 8.06 1.56
N GLU A 80 0.10 7.87 1.42
CA GLU A 80 -0.85 8.82 1.96
C GLU A 80 -1.11 8.61 3.44
N GLU A 81 -0.99 7.36 3.91
CA GLU A 81 -1.33 7.07 5.29
C GLU A 81 -0.14 7.23 6.22
N TYR A 82 1.05 6.83 5.80
CA TYR A 82 2.22 6.81 6.66
C TYR A 82 3.37 7.65 6.14
N GLY A 83 3.11 8.46 5.11
CA GLY A 83 4.08 9.46 4.72
C GLY A 83 5.11 8.99 3.72
N GLN A 84 6.14 9.79 3.60
CA GLN A 84 7.14 9.63 2.56
C GLN A 84 8.46 9.18 3.15
N VAL A 85 9.19 8.38 2.38
CA VAL A 85 10.52 7.96 2.76
C VAL A 85 11.35 7.78 1.50
N ARG A 86 12.57 8.27 1.55
CA ARG A 86 13.53 8.14 0.45
C ARG A 86 12.95 8.60 -0.90
N THR A 87 12.24 9.70 -0.90
CA THR A 87 11.60 10.17 -2.14
C THR A 87 12.59 10.72 -3.14
N ASP A 88 13.86 10.85 -2.76
CA ASP A 88 14.90 11.22 -3.71
C ASP A 88 15.56 10.02 -4.36
N ALA A 89 15.06 8.82 -4.08
CA ALA A 89 15.59 7.62 -4.69
C ALA A 89 15.26 7.58 -6.17
N GLU A 90 15.99 6.75 -6.90
CA GLU A 90 15.76 6.59 -8.32
C GLU A 90 14.36 6.08 -8.61
N TYR A 91 13.87 5.17 -7.78
CA TYR A 91 12.53 4.62 -7.93
C TYR A 91 11.74 4.90 -6.67
N VAL A 92 10.54 5.41 -6.84
CA VAL A 92 9.64 5.71 -5.73
C VAL A 92 8.30 5.05 -6.00
N TRP A 93 7.81 4.32 -5.03
CA TRP A 93 6.53 3.62 -5.14
C TRP A 93 5.40 4.44 -4.55
#